data_55da4f70d6bd04b00dd536e7333cb2e1
#
_entry.id   55da4f70d6bd04b00dd536e7333cb2e1
#
_cell.length_a   1.000
_cell.length_b   1.000
_cell.length_c   1.000
_cell.angle_alpha   90.00
_cell.angle_beta   90.00
_cell.angle_gamma   90.00
#
_symmetry.space_group_name_H-M   'P 1'
#
loop_
_entity.id
_entity.type
_entity.pdbx_description
1 polymer ?
#
loop_
_entity_poly.entity_id
_entity_poly.type
_entity_poly.pdbx_seq_one_letter_code
_entity_poly.pdbx_strand_id
1 'polypeptide(L)'
;MPIDWPIALVAAGLGVGITLLSTWAAAAATLRETPAALMQPPAPKAGKRILLEHIGPLWRHLSFSWKVTFRNIFRYKRRLVMTVIGIAGCTALLLTGLGLQNSINDIIDVQYGELVDYNVVITEKDDAADDDRAAADALLADTDSLPVAVRATETSMIAQGTDGTEAMTTIVAPSDPAAFKELWHFRTREGHEEVALADAGAVVTEKLATKLGLGVGDAIVFAEQDDLGNATATTYSVPVAGIIENYIGDYAFMTPETYERTFGEEADTLTVYARATTDEGERQALSEALRAT
;
A
#
# COMPACT_ATOMS: atom_id res chain seq x y z
N MET A 1 -15.85 5.47 -10.83
CA MET A 1 -15.74 4.22 -10.06
C MET A 1 -17.05 3.46 -10.19
N PRO A 2 -17.08 2.23 -10.70
CA PRO A 2 -18.28 1.42 -10.71
C PRO A 2 -18.65 1.05 -9.27
N ILE A 3 -19.93 1.21 -8.92
CA ILE A 3 -20.45 0.79 -7.63
C ILE A 3 -20.55 -0.74 -7.65
N ASP A 4 -19.86 -1.38 -6.71
CA ASP A 4 -19.96 -2.83 -6.52
C ASP A 4 -21.27 -3.16 -5.82
N TRP A 5 -22.31 -3.42 -6.62
CA TRP A 5 -23.68 -3.68 -6.16
C TRP A 5 -23.78 -4.83 -5.14
N PRO A 6 -23.07 -5.97 -5.30
CA PRO A 6 -23.07 -7.03 -4.30
C PRO A 6 -22.61 -6.54 -2.92
N ILE A 7 -21.51 -5.80 -2.83
CA ILE A 7 -20.99 -5.26 -1.58
C ILE A 7 -21.96 -4.24 -0.96
N ALA A 8 -22.52 -3.35 -1.79
CA ALA A 8 -23.49 -2.35 -1.36
C ALA A 8 -24.78 -3.00 -0.78
N LEU A 9 -25.30 -4.07 -1.42
CA LEU A 9 -26.46 -4.80 -0.95
C LEU A 9 -26.19 -5.55 0.36
N VAL A 10 -25.02 -6.17 0.51
CA VAL A 10 -24.62 -6.83 1.76
C VAL A 10 -24.50 -5.81 2.89
N ALA A 11 -23.87 -4.67 2.67
CA ALA A 11 -23.75 -3.61 3.66
C ALA A 11 -25.12 -3.04 4.08
N ALA A 12 -26.00 -2.77 3.11
CA ALA A 12 -27.36 -2.31 3.37
C ALA A 12 -28.18 -3.37 4.12
N GLY A 13 -28.10 -4.63 3.72
CA GLY A 13 -28.77 -5.76 4.37
C GLY A 13 -28.32 -5.95 5.82
N LEU A 14 -27.03 -5.83 6.11
CA LEU A 14 -26.49 -5.85 7.47
C LEU A 14 -27.02 -4.67 8.30
N GLY A 15 -27.03 -3.46 7.75
CA GLY A 15 -27.55 -2.28 8.44
C GLY A 15 -29.02 -2.41 8.82
N VAL A 16 -29.85 -2.81 7.86
CA VAL A 16 -31.30 -3.06 8.10
C VAL A 16 -31.48 -4.21 9.08
N GLY A 17 -30.75 -5.31 8.92
CA GLY A 17 -30.86 -6.48 9.79
C GLY A 17 -30.52 -6.16 11.26
N ILE A 18 -29.44 -5.42 11.51
CA ILE A 18 -29.06 -4.98 12.86
C ILE A 18 -30.13 -4.07 13.47
N THR A 19 -30.67 -3.14 12.67
CA THR A 19 -31.72 -2.22 13.11
C THR A 19 -33.00 -2.96 13.46
N LEU A 20 -33.42 -3.88 12.62
CA LEU A 20 -34.65 -4.72 12.87
C LEU A 20 -34.46 -5.62 14.10
N LEU A 21 -33.29 -6.26 14.24
CA LEU A 21 -33.00 -7.12 15.39
C LEU A 21 -32.97 -6.32 16.70
N SER A 22 -32.37 -5.15 16.70
CA SER A 22 -32.33 -4.29 17.91
C SER A 22 -33.71 -3.78 18.30
N THR A 23 -34.50 -3.37 17.32
CA THR A 23 -35.90 -2.91 17.53
C THR A 23 -36.77 -4.06 18.02
N TRP A 24 -36.68 -5.24 17.38
CA TRP A 24 -37.41 -6.43 17.81
C TRP A 24 -37.03 -6.86 19.22
N ALA A 25 -35.74 -6.89 19.56
CA ALA A 25 -35.28 -7.26 20.88
C ALA A 25 -35.78 -6.27 21.96
N ALA A 26 -35.77 -4.96 21.66
CA ALA A 26 -36.32 -3.95 22.55
C ALA A 26 -37.81 -4.07 22.76
N ALA A 27 -38.58 -4.27 21.66
CA ALA A 27 -40.05 -4.48 21.69
C ALA A 27 -40.42 -5.76 22.45
N ALA A 28 -39.70 -6.88 22.15
CA ALA A 28 -39.96 -8.17 22.82
C ALA A 28 -39.65 -8.09 24.35
N ALA A 29 -38.62 -7.34 24.74
CA ALA A 29 -38.34 -7.13 26.17
C ALA A 29 -39.45 -6.37 26.88
N THR A 30 -40.03 -5.33 26.23
CA THR A 30 -41.12 -4.53 26.79
C THR A 30 -42.46 -5.30 26.82
N LEU A 31 -42.75 -6.07 25.76
CA LEU A 31 -44.00 -6.85 25.65
C LEU A 31 -44.03 -8.07 26.59
N ARG A 32 -42.90 -8.49 27.12
CA ARG A 32 -42.84 -9.57 28.14
C ARG A 32 -43.20 -9.12 29.53
N GLU A 33 -43.26 -7.80 29.78
CA GLU A 33 -43.70 -7.25 31.06
C GLU A 33 -45.24 -7.27 31.14
N THR A 34 -45.78 -7.67 32.28
CA THR A 34 -47.23 -7.69 32.47
C THR A 34 -47.76 -6.26 32.55
N PRO A 35 -48.95 -5.95 32.01
CA PRO A 35 -49.55 -4.61 32.02
C PRO A 35 -49.64 -3.99 33.43
N ALA A 36 -49.84 -4.81 34.45
CA ALA A 36 -49.89 -4.40 35.83
C ALA A 36 -48.50 -3.92 36.39
N ALA A 37 -47.39 -4.50 35.87
CA ALA A 37 -46.04 -4.12 36.21
C ALA A 37 -45.63 -2.78 35.56
N LEU A 38 -46.15 -2.50 34.37
CA LEU A 38 -45.89 -1.26 33.64
C LEU A 38 -46.61 -0.03 34.27
N MET A 39 -47.71 -0.26 35.00
CA MET A 39 -48.44 0.81 35.68
C MET A 39 -47.89 1.16 37.05
N GLN A 40 -46.98 0.38 37.62
CA GLN A 40 -46.33 0.67 38.89
C GLN A 40 -44.98 1.41 38.68
N PRO A 41 -44.69 2.44 39.51
CA PRO A 41 -43.37 3.08 39.45
C PRO A 41 -42.28 2.01 39.73
N PRO A 42 -41.19 1.93 38.91
CA PRO A 42 -40.16 0.94 39.12
C PRO A 42 -39.53 1.13 40.51
N ALA A 43 -39.51 0.05 41.30
CA ALA A 43 -38.88 0.07 42.63
C ALA A 43 -37.41 0.48 42.54
N PRO A 44 -36.88 1.27 43.47
CA PRO A 44 -35.49 1.66 43.49
C PRO A 44 -34.60 0.41 43.52
N LYS A 45 -33.71 0.29 42.53
CA LYS A 45 -32.81 -0.86 42.46
C LYS A 45 -31.95 -0.93 43.70
N ALA A 46 -32.02 -2.02 44.46
CA ALA A 46 -31.17 -2.25 45.63
C ALA A 46 -29.68 -2.15 45.23
N GLY A 47 -28.88 -1.48 46.03
CA GLY A 47 -27.45 -1.32 45.77
C GLY A 47 -26.72 -2.64 45.90
N LYS A 48 -26.33 -3.23 44.77
CA LYS A 48 -25.44 -4.43 44.76
C LYS A 48 -24.00 -3.97 44.88
N ARG A 49 -23.15 -4.80 45.54
CA ARG A 49 -21.70 -4.57 45.59
C ARG A 49 -21.12 -4.49 44.20
N ILE A 50 -20.24 -3.51 43.96
CA ILE A 50 -19.56 -3.31 42.70
C ILE A 50 -18.21 -4.06 42.68
N LEU A 51 -17.72 -4.40 41.49
CA LEU A 51 -16.45 -5.13 41.34
C LEU A 51 -15.26 -4.42 42.00
N LEU A 52 -15.24 -3.07 42.01
CA LEU A 52 -14.20 -2.30 42.68
C LEU A 52 -14.17 -2.52 44.19
N GLU A 53 -15.28 -2.89 44.84
CA GLU A 53 -15.34 -3.18 46.27
C GLU A 53 -14.61 -4.47 46.63
N HIS A 54 -14.36 -5.35 45.66
CA HIS A 54 -13.60 -6.58 45.86
C HIS A 54 -12.08 -6.35 45.90
N ILE A 55 -11.62 -5.18 45.38
CA ILE A 55 -10.22 -4.78 45.45
C ILE A 55 -10.02 -3.95 46.71
N GLY A 56 -9.93 -4.65 47.86
CA GLY A 56 -9.88 -4.06 49.20
C GLY A 56 -8.88 -2.92 49.39
N PRO A 57 -7.60 -3.05 49.00
CA PRO A 57 -6.63 -1.95 49.17
C PRO A 57 -6.99 -0.68 48.38
N LEU A 58 -7.44 -0.83 47.13
CA LEU A 58 -7.84 0.32 46.31
C LEU A 58 -9.10 1.01 46.87
N TRP A 59 -10.10 0.22 47.29
CA TRP A 59 -11.34 0.75 47.84
C TRP A 59 -11.15 1.52 49.17
N ARG A 60 -10.20 1.13 49.98
CA ARG A 60 -9.91 1.78 51.30
C ARG A 60 -9.30 3.17 51.10
N HIS A 61 -8.50 3.39 50.07
CA HIS A 61 -7.84 4.67 49.77
C HIS A 61 -8.75 5.69 49.06
N LEU A 62 -9.90 5.26 48.54
CA LEU A 62 -10.86 6.18 47.89
C LEU A 62 -11.62 7.04 48.91
N SER A 63 -11.75 8.33 48.63
CA SER A 63 -12.59 9.22 49.42
C SER A 63 -14.08 8.85 49.30
N PHE A 64 -14.90 9.31 50.24
CA PHE A 64 -16.33 9.05 50.22
C PHE A 64 -17.01 9.47 48.94
N SER A 65 -16.65 10.63 48.40
CA SER A 65 -17.20 11.16 47.15
C SER A 65 -16.93 10.20 45.97
N TRP A 66 -15.71 9.71 45.84
CA TRP A 66 -15.35 8.71 44.80
C TRP A 66 -16.10 7.38 44.96
N LYS A 67 -16.28 6.92 46.19
CA LYS A 67 -17.06 5.70 46.46
C LYS A 67 -18.51 5.83 46.03
N VAL A 68 -19.14 6.99 46.29
CA VAL A 68 -20.51 7.26 45.86
C VAL A 68 -20.59 7.38 44.35
N THR A 69 -19.64 8.08 43.72
CA THR A 69 -19.57 8.24 42.26
C THR A 69 -19.46 6.89 41.54
N PHE A 70 -18.53 6.04 41.97
CA PHE A 70 -18.38 4.70 41.36
C PHE A 70 -19.64 3.84 41.57
N ARG A 71 -20.25 3.87 42.77
CA ARG A 71 -21.53 3.16 42.98
C ARG A 71 -22.64 3.66 42.08
N ASN A 72 -22.75 4.97 41.83
CA ASN A 72 -23.74 5.52 40.92
C ASN A 72 -23.45 5.15 39.44
N ILE A 73 -22.21 5.22 39.01
CA ILE A 73 -21.81 4.83 37.67
C ILE A 73 -22.15 3.34 37.40
N PHE A 74 -21.74 2.45 38.30
CA PHE A 74 -21.97 1.01 38.14
C PHE A 74 -23.41 0.58 38.44
N ARG A 75 -24.23 1.44 39.02
CA ARG A 75 -25.67 1.19 39.19
C ARG A 75 -26.40 1.16 37.88
N TYR A 76 -25.97 1.97 36.91
CA TYR A 76 -26.56 2.06 35.55
C TYR A 76 -25.63 1.47 34.48
N LYS A 77 -25.19 0.22 34.70
CA LYS A 77 -24.20 -0.47 33.83
C LYS A 77 -24.49 -0.38 32.34
N ARG A 78 -25.77 -0.51 31.94
CA ARG A 78 -26.19 -0.44 30.54
C ARG A 78 -25.87 0.92 29.94
N ARG A 79 -26.12 2.01 30.67
CA ARG A 79 -25.83 3.38 30.23
C ARG A 79 -24.31 3.62 30.15
N LEU A 80 -23.58 3.14 31.17
CA LEU A 80 -22.13 3.21 31.20
C LEU A 80 -21.51 2.52 29.97
N VAL A 81 -21.92 1.27 29.73
CA VAL A 81 -21.40 0.48 28.59
C VAL A 81 -21.71 1.17 27.27
N MET A 82 -22.94 1.67 27.06
CA MET A 82 -23.28 2.39 25.84
C MET A 82 -22.43 3.66 25.65
N THR A 83 -22.20 4.42 26.71
CA THR A 83 -21.35 5.62 26.65
C THR A 83 -19.91 5.28 26.34
N VAL A 84 -19.36 4.25 27.00
CA VAL A 84 -17.98 3.78 26.76
C VAL A 84 -17.81 3.30 25.33
N ILE A 85 -18.74 2.45 24.82
CA ILE A 85 -18.70 1.96 23.45
C ILE A 85 -18.80 3.11 22.44
N GLY A 86 -19.69 4.08 22.68
CA GLY A 86 -19.82 5.25 21.82
C GLY A 86 -18.54 6.07 21.73
N ILE A 87 -17.96 6.43 22.89
CA ILE A 87 -16.71 7.20 22.92
C ILE A 87 -15.55 6.38 22.32
N ALA A 88 -15.43 5.10 22.72
CA ALA A 88 -14.38 4.22 22.19
C ALA A 88 -14.49 4.04 20.68
N GLY A 89 -15.71 3.89 20.16
CA GLY A 89 -15.95 3.78 18.71
C GLY A 89 -15.54 5.04 17.95
N CYS A 90 -15.95 6.20 18.42
CA CYS A 90 -15.54 7.48 17.80
C CYS A 90 -14.01 7.68 17.84
N THR A 91 -13.39 7.38 18.99
CA THR A 91 -11.94 7.50 19.14
C THR A 91 -11.20 6.50 18.23
N ALA A 92 -11.69 5.28 18.14
CA ALA A 92 -11.11 4.25 17.25
C ALA A 92 -11.16 4.68 15.78
N LEU A 93 -12.30 5.24 15.32
CA LEU A 93 -12.43 5.75 13.97
C LEU A 93 -11.47 6.91 13.67
N LEU A 94 -11.35 7.87 14.61
CA LEU A 94 -10.39 8.97 14.50
C LEU A 94 -8.96 8.45 14.43
N LEU A 95 -8.58 7.55 15.33
CA LEU A 95 -7.23 6.98 15.37
C LEU A 95 -6.90 6.20 14.10
N THR A 96 -7.87 5.42 13.60
CA THR A 96 -7.70 4.68 12.34
C THR A 96 -7.55 5.63 11.15
N GLY A 97 -8.37 6.69 11.08
CA GLY A 97 -8.27 7.67 9.99
C GLY A 97 -6.95 8.43 9.98
N LEU A 98 -6.51 8.92 11.14
CA LEU A 98 -5.22 9.61 11.26
C LEU A 98 -4.03 8.66 11.04
N GLY A 99 -4.12 7.42 11.55
CA GLY A 99 -3.09 6.42 11.35
C GLY A 99 -2.93 6.04 9.88
N LEU A 100 -4.05 5.87 9.15
CA LEU A 100 -4.02 5.59 7.72
C LEU A 100 -3.41 6.77 6.93
N GLN A 101 -3.81 7.99 7.24
CA GLN A 101 -3.25 9.19 6.61
C GLN A 101 -1.74 9.29 6.85
N ASN A 102 -1.29 9.07 8.08
CA ASN A 102 0.14 9.09 8.40
C ASN A 102 0.91 8.00 7.64
N SER A 103 0.38 6.77 7.60
CA SER A 103 1.01 5.67 6.88
C SER A 103 1.12 5.93 5.38
N ILE A 104 0.14 6.60 4.76
CA ILE A 104 0.21 6.97 3.33
C ILE A 104 1.29 8.03 3.11
N ASN A 105 1.37 9.05 3.98
CA ASN A 105 2.40 10.08 3.89
C ASN A 105 3.80 9.47 4.08
N ASP A 106 3.97 8.60 5.07
CA ASP A 106 5.25 7.91 5.32
C ASP A 106 5.71 7.09 4.09
N ILE A 107 4.76 6.42 3.39
CA ILE A 107 5.06 5.70 2.15
C ILE A 107 5.59 6.66 1.07
N ILE A 108 4.94 7.82 0.90
CA ILE A 108 5.35 8.82 -0.10
C ILE A 108 6.73 9.38 0.24
N ASP A 109 6.95 9.72 1.51
CA ASP A 109 8.21 10.29 1.97
C ASP A 109 9.37 9.31 1.80
N VAL A 110 9.17 8.04 2.12
CA VAL A 110 10.21 7.01 1.91
C VAL A 110 10.40 6.71 0.42
N GLN A 111 9.30 6.50 -0.34
CA GLN A 111 9.39 6.14 -1.76
C GLN A 111 10.10 7.21 -2.58
N TYR A 112 9.69 8.48 -2.44
CA TYR A 112 10.20 9.59 -3.27
C TYR A 112 11.22 10.49 -2.56
N GLY A 113 11.53 10.24 -1.30
CA GLY A 113 12.55 10.98 -0.55
C GLY A 113 13.80 10.16 -0.28
N GLU A 114 13.69 8.81 -0.25
CA GLU A 114 14.81 7.95 0.11
C GLU A 114 15.12 6.87 -0.94
N LEU A 115 14.11 6.32 -1.62
CA LEU A 115 14.30 5.19 -2.53
C LEU A 115 14.44 5.61 -3.98
N VAL A 116 13.69 6.62 -4.41
CA VAL A 116 13.61 7.05 -5.80
C VAL A 116 13.97 8.54 -5.90
N ASP A 117 14.98 8.85 -6.67
CA ASP A 117 15.51 10.21 -6.86
C ASP A 117 15.33 10.73 -8.30
N TYR A 118 14.68 9.95 -9.19
CA TYR A 118 14.24 10.47 -10.47
C TYR A 118 12.91 11.22 -10.32
N ASN A 119 12.75 12.26 -11.11
CA ASN A 119 11.53 13.07 -11.15
C ASN A 119 10.94 13.20 -12.55
N VAL A 120 11.59 12.60 -13.55
CA VAL A 120 11.15 12.57 -14.96
C VAL A 120 11.38 11.17 -15.51
N VAL A 121 10.38 10.65 -16.21
CA VAL A 121 10.48 9.44 -17.04
C VAL A 121 10.03 9.84 -18.45
N ILE A 122 10.85 9.54 -19.42
CA ILE A 122 10.61 9.82 -20.85
C ILE A 122 10.58 8.48 -21.55
N THR A 123 9.51 8.20 -22.28
CA THR A 123 9.42 7.01 -23.10
C THR A 123 9.34 7.42 -24.55
N GLU A 124 10.29 6.96 -25.35
CA GLU A 124 10.31 7.17 -26.79
C GLU A 124 9.21 6.33 -27.46
N LYS A 125 8.69 6.82 -28.57
CA LYS A 125 7.74 6.02 -29.36
C LYS A 125 8.50 5.05 -30.25
N ASP A 126 7.99 3.84 -30.38
CA ASP A 126 8.61 2.81 -31.23
C ASP A 126 8.76 3.23 -32.69
N ASP A 127 7.84 4.08 -33.18
CA ASP A 127 7.78 4.59 -34.55
C ASP A 127 8.40 5.99 -34.73
N ALA A 128 9.15 6.49 -33.74
CA ALA A 128 9.81 7.78 -33.83
C ALA A 128 10.83 7.81 -34.97
N ALA A 129 10.87 8.92 -35.73
CA ALA A 129 11.82 9.11 -36.79
C ALA A 129 13.26 9.26 -36.25
N ASP A 130 14.26 8.87 -37.02
CA ASP A 130 15.68 8.95 -36.60
C ASP A 130 16.10 10.41 -36.28
N ASP A 131 15.55 11.40 -36.99
CA ASP A 131 15.83 12.80 -36.72
C ASP A 131 15.23 13.27 -35.38
N ASP A 132 14.05 12.77 -35.02
CA ASP A 132 13.39 13.05 -33.73
C ASP A 132 14.15 12.40 -32.58
N ARG A 133 14.61 11.17 -32.76
CA ARG A 133 15.47 10.49 -31.78
C ARG A 133 16.78 11.22 -31.56
N ALA A 134 17.42 11.69 -32.63
CA ALA A 134 18.66 12.47 -32.51
C ALA A 134 18.44 13.81 -31.79
N ALA A 135 17.29 14.46 -32.03
CA ALA A 135 16.93 15.69 -31.31
C ALA A 135 16.65 15.42 -29.82
N ALA A 136 15.94 14.33 -29.49
CA ALA A 136 15.72 13.92 -28.11
C ALA A 136 17.05 13.58 -27.41
N ASP A 137 17.97 12.87 -28.07
CA ASP A 137 19.30 12.57 -27.54
C ASP A 137 20.10 13.84 -27.22
N ALA A 138 20.02 14.85 -28.07
CA ALA A 138 20.67 16.12 -27.82
C ALA A 138 20.11 16.86 -26.58
N LEU A 139 18.79 16.77 -26.35
CA LEU A 139 18.15 17.31 -25.13
C LEU A 139 18.53 16.51 -23.89
N LEU A 140 18.61 15.19 -24.00
CA LEU A 140 18.99 14.30 -22.89
C LEU A 140 20.48 14.42 -22.51
N ALA A 141 21.33 14.89 -23.44
CA ALA A 141 22.76 15.15 -23.18
C ALA A 141 23.00 16.50 -22.48
N ASP A 142 21.98 17.34 -22.29
CA ASP A 142 22.09 18.60 -21.57
C ASP A 142 22.16 18.36 -20.04
N THR A 143 23.38 18.29 -19.54
CA THR A 143 23.66 18.04 -18.12
C THR A 143 23.25 19.18 -17.18
N ASP A 144 22.98 20.36 -17.69
CA ASP A 144 22.49 21.49 -16.88
C ASP A 144 21.00 21.27 -16.51
N SER A 145 20.20 20.81 -17.47
CA SER A 145 18.79 20.50 -17.28
C SER A 145 18.57 19.09 -16.68
N LEU A 146 19.41 18.13 -17.06
CA LEU A 146 19.34 16.71 -16.64
C LEU A 146 20.68 16.24 -16.07
N PRO A 147 20.98 16.56 -14.80
CA PRO A 147 22.24 16.15 -14.15
C PRO A 147 22.51 14.64 -14.19
N VAL A 148 21.46 13.85 -14.11
CA VAL A 148 21.52 12.38 -14.22
C VAL A 148 20.40 11.92 -15.12
N ALA A 149 20.75 11.20 -16.16
CA ALA A 149 19.80 10.55 -17.08
C ALA A 149 20.33 9.17 -17.48
N VAL A 150 19.52 8.14 -17.32
CA VAL A 150 19.89 6.75 -17.66
C VAL A 150 18.80 6.15 -18.52
N ARG A 151 19.21 5.61 -19.67
CA ARG A 151 18.34 4.84 -20.54
C ARG A 151 18.11 3.46 -19.95
N ALA A 152 16.92 2.93 -20.12
CA ALA A 152 16.55 1.60 -19.69
C ALA A 152 15.56 0.95 -20.64
N THR A 153 15.59 -0.35 -20.67
CA THR A 153 14.50 -1.15 -21.24
C THR A 153 13.42 -1.31 -20.19
N GLU A 154 12.17 -1.06 -20.57
CA GLU A 154 11.00 -1.37 -19.77
C GLU A 154 10.10 -2.36 -20.51
N THR A 155 9.84 -3.50 -19.89
CA THR A 155 8.93 -4.51 -20.44
C THR A 155 7.94 -4.93 -19.38
N SER A 156 6.65 -4.90 -19.70
CA SER A 156 5.60 -5.40 -18.82
C SER A 156 5.36 -6.88 -19.07
N MET A 157 5.50 -7.68 -18.01
CA MET A 157 5.29 -9.13 -18.05
C MET A 157 4.45 -9.62 -16.88
N ILE A 158 3.99 -10.85 -16.94
CA ILE A 158 3.33 -11.52 -15.82
C ILE A 158 4.36 -12.39 -15.12
N ALA A 159 4.68 -12.02 -13.88
CA ALA A 159 5.50 -12.84 -13.01
C ALA A 159 4.65 -13.91 -12.34
N GLN A 160 5.16 -15.15 -12.30
CA GLN A 160 4.47 -16.31 -11.72
C GLN A 160 5.24 -16.84 -10.51
N GLY A 161 4.51 -17.08 -9.43
CA GLY A 161 5.01 -17.69 -8.22
C GLY A 161 4.99 -19.21 -8.26
N THR A 162 5.60 -19.83 -7.28
CA THR A 162 5.71 -21.31 -7.17
C THR A 162 4.36 -21.99 -6.94
N ASP A 163 3.36 -21.27 -6.44
CA ASP A 163 1.99 -21.74 -6.16
C ASP A 163 1.01 -21.45 -7.30
N GLY A 164 1.49 -20.90 -8.42
CA GLY A 164 0.66 -20.46 -9.54
C GLY A 164 0.01 -19.07 -9.35
N THR A 165 0.41 -18.33 -8.33
CA THR A 165 -0.01 -16.92 -8.18
C THR A 165 0.65 -16.07 -9.26
N GLU A 166 -0.12 -15.19 -9.87
CA GLU A 166 0.33 -14.29 -10.94
C GLU A 166 0.33 -12.84 -10.48
N ALA A 167 1.31 -12.08 -10.94
CA ALA A 167 1.40 -10.64 -10.73
C ALA A 167 1.93 -9.94 -11.97
N MET A 168 1.26 -8.87 -12.39
CA MET A 168 1.83 -7.98 -13.38
C MET A 168 3.07 -7.31 -12.79
N THR A 169 4.15 -7.30 -13.52
CA THR A 169 5.43 -6.70 -13.11
C THR A 169 6.05 -5.95 -14.28
N THR A 170 6.79 -4.90 -13.96
CA THR A 170 7.62 -4.19 -14.93
C THR A 170 9.06 -4.62 -14.75
N ILE A 171 9.64 -5.16 -15.82
CA ILE A 171 11.05 -5.48 -15.88
C ILE A 171 11.79 -4.23 -16.32
N VAL A 172 12.83 -3.86 -15.59
CA VAL A 172 13.67 -2.69 -15.89
C VAL A 172 15.12 -3.14 -16.03
N ALA A 173 15.70 -2.91 -17.21
CA ALA A 173 17.11 -3.18 -17.48
C ALA A 173 17.81 -1.85 -17.85
N PRO A 174 18.46 -1.17 -16.89
CA PRO A 174 19.17 0.08 -17.14
C PRO A 174 20.43 -0.18 -17.94
N SER A 175 20.71 0.65 -18.96
CA SER A 175 21.91 0.57 -19.80
C SER A 175 23.20 0.81 -19.01
N ASP A 176 23.15 1.59 -17.95
CA ASP A 176 24.21 1.79 -16.97
C ASP A 176 23.71 1.54 -15.55
N PRO A 177 23.88 0.30 -15.03
CA PRO A 177 23.46 -0.03 -13.67
C PRO A 177 24.14 0.78 -12.58
N ALA A 178 25.34 1.30 -12.81
CA ALA A 178 26.08 2.09 -11.83
C ALA A 178 25.49 3.51 -11.72
N ALA A 179 25.23 4.16 -12.85
CA ALA A 179 24.56 5.45 -12.87
C ALA A 179 23.09 5.36 -12.41
N PHE A 180 22.41 4.24 -12.67
CA PHE A 180 21.01 4.04 -12.26
C PHE A 180 20.85 4.00 -10.74
N LYS A 181 21.86 3.59 -10.01
CA LYS A 181 21.86 3.63 -8.54
C LYS A 181 21.76 5.05 -7.96
N GLU A 182 22.11 6.09 -8.71
CA GLU A 182 21.89 7.48 -8.33
C GLU A 182 20.42 7.91 -8.45
N LEU A 183 19.63 7.16 -9.21
CA LEU A 183 18.21 7.41 -9.45
C LEU A 183 17.29 6.48 -8.67
N TRP A 184 17.79 5.29 -8.32
CA TRP A 184 17.02 4.29 -7.58
C TRP A 184 17.92 3.56 -6.58
N HIS A 185 17.67 3.79 -5.29
CA HIS A 185 18.47 3.23 -4.20
C HIS A 185 18.00 1.81 -3.87
N PHE A 186 18.78 0.82 -4.27
CA PHE A 186 18.50 -0.59 -4.00
C PHE A 186 18.98 -0.95 -2.60
N ARG A 187 18.06 -1.09 -1.66
CA ARG A 187 18.35 -1.50 -0.28
C ARG A 187 17.32 -2.50 0.24
N THR A 188 17.71 -3.25 1.24
CA THR A 188 16.76 -4.08 1.99
C THR A 188 15.92 -3.21 2.92
N ARG A 189 14.67 -3.65 3.20
CA ARG A 189 13.79 -2.92 4.14
C ARG A 189 14.30 -3.00 5.58
N GLU A 190 14.77 -4.20 6.00
CA GLU A 190 15.36 -4.38 7.32
C GLU A 190 16.87 -4.18 7.23
N GLY A 191 17.40 -3.25 8.02
CA GLY A 191 18.83 -2.95 8.08
C GLY A 191 19.33 -2.00 7.00
N HIS A 192 18.55 -1.68 5.97
CA HIS A 192 18.89 -0.77 4.86
C HIS A 192 20.24 -1.12 4.18
N GLU A 193 20.50 -2.44 4.08
CA GLU A 193 21.71 -2.93 3.42
C GLU A 193 21.59 -2.75 1.91
N GLU A 194 22.66 -2.27 1.27
CA GLU A 194 22.68 -2.08 -0.19
C GLU A 194 22.58 -3.43 -0.90
N VAL A 195 21.70 -3.51 -1.90
CA VAL A 195 21.52 -4.67 -2.79
C VAL A 195 22.15 -4.34 -4.13
N ALA A 196 23.12 -5.15 -4.56
CA ALA A 196 23.78 -4.95 -5.84
C ALA A 196 22.92 -5.45 -7.00
N LEU A 197 22.79 -4.65 -8.05
CA LEU A 197 22.31 -5.11 -9.35
C LEU A 197 23.50 -5.74 -10.08
N ALA A 198 23.48 -7.06 -10.22
CA ALA A 198 24.58 -7.84 -10.79
C ALA A 198 24.03 -8.93 -11.72
N ASP A 199 24.89 -9.54 -12.54
CA ASP A 199 24.53 -10.58 -13.54
C ASP A 199 24.11 -11.92 -12.95
N ALA A 200 23.91 -11.97 -11.61
CA ALA A 200 23.51 -13.18 -10.90
C ALA A 200 22.02 -13.52 -11.05
N GLY A 201 21.18 -12.58 -11.49
CA GLY A 201 19.75 -12.77 -11.60
C GLY A 201 18.95 -11.46 -11.55
N ALA A 202 17.67 -11.56 -11.25
CA ALA A 202 16.79 -10.41 -11.10
C ALA A 202 16.75 -9.91 -9.64
N VAL A 203 16.79 -8.62 -9.44
CA VAL A 203 16.49 -7.96 -8.17
C VAL A 203 15.02 -7.56 -8.19
N VAL A 204 14.22 -8.10 -7.26
CA VAL A 204 12.77 -7.90 -7.25
C VAL A 204 12.34 -7.05 -6.07
N THR A 205 11.20 -6.38 -6.21
CA THR A 205 10.62 -5.62 -5.10
C THR A 205 10.03 -6.55 -4.04
N GLU A 206 10.13 -6.18 -2.77
CA GLU A 206 9.64 -6.97 -1.62
C GLU A 206 8.15 -7.33 -1.77
N LYS A 207 7.37 -6.40 -2.28
CA LYS A 207 5.94 -6.62 -2.52
C LYS A 207 5.69 -7.72 -3.56
N LEU A 208 6.45 -7.70 -4.67
CA LEU A 208 6.38 -8.74 -5.70
C LEU A 208 6.81 -10.10 -5.14
N ALA A 209 7.96 -10.14 -4.45
CA ALA A 209 8.48 -11.36 -3.83
C ALA A 209 7.48 -11.95 -2.82
N THR A 210 6.91 -11.13 -1.95
CA THR A 210 5.90 -11.56 -0.96
C THR A 210 4.64 -12.10 -1.64
N LYS A 211 4.16 -11.42 -2.69
CA LYS A 211 2.94 -11.81 -3.43
C LYS A 211 3.10 -13.16 -4.14
N LEU A 212 4.30 -13.43 -4.65
CA LEU A 212 4.63 -14.66 -5.37
C LEU A 212 5.22 -15.76 -4.47
N GLY A 213 5.45 -15.48 -3.18
CA GLY A 213 6.04 -16.42 -2.24
C GLY A 213 7.50 -16.76 -2.56
N LEU A 214 8.27 -15.79 -3.08
CA LEU A 214 9.66 -16.00 -3.51
C LEU A 214 10.65 -15.43 -2.50
N GLY A 215 11.76 -16.13 -2.33
CA GLY A 215 12.94 -15.71 -1.60
C GLY A 215 14.16 -15.52 -2.49
N VAL A 216 15.24 -14.99 -1.93
CA VAL A 216 16.52 -14.91 -2.65
C VAL A 216 17.03 -16.31 -2.96
N GLY A 217 17.40 -16.55 -4.22
CA GLY A 217 17.83 -17.86 -4.74
C GLY A 217 16.72 -18.66 -5.40
N ASP A 218 15.44 -18.31 -5.20
CA ASP A 218 14.34 -18.96 -5.92
C ASP A 218 14.29 -18.51 -7.37
N ALA A 219 13.65 -19.30 -8.23
CA ALA A 219 13.42 -18.94 -9.62
C ALA A 219 12.10 -18.17 -9.77
N ILE A 220 12.16 -16.96 -10.33
CA ILE A 220 10.99 -16.25 -10.81
C ILE A 220 10.75 -16.57 -12.29
N VAL A 221 9.50 -16.79 -12.66
CA VAL A 221 9.10 -17.06 -14.05
C VAL A 221 8.33 -15.88 -14.59
N PHE A 222 8.74 -15.36 -15.73
CA PHE A 222 8.05 -14.30 -16.46
C PHE A 222 7.35 -14.87 -17.66
N ALA A 223 6.08 -14.56 -17.85
CA ALA A 223 5.29 -14.90 -19.03
C ALA A 223 5.00 -13.63 -19.84
N GLU A 224 5.07 -13.73 -21.16
CA GLU A 224 4.61 -12.69 -22.05
C GLU A 224 3.10 -12.47 -21.88
N GLN A 225 2.62 -11.27 -22.25
CA GLN A 225 1.20 -10.94 -22.22
C GLN A 225 0.60 -11.01 -23.63
N ASP A 226 -0.64 -11.51 -23.70
CA ASP A 226 -1.47 -11.36 -24.90
C ASP A 226 -2.11 -9.95 -24.95
N ASP A 227 -2.80 -9.64 -26.06
CA ASP A 227 -3.50 -8.37 -26.25
C ASP A 227 -4.59 -8.08 -25.19
N LEU A 228 -5.00 -9.07 -24.42
CA LEU A 228 -5.96 -8.98 -23.33
C LEU A 228 -5.30 -8.86 -21.95
N GLY A 229 -3.96 -8.92 -21.90
CA GLY A 229 -3.17 -8.86 -20.67
C GLY A 229 -3.10 -10.18 -19.88
N ASN A 230 -3.38 -11.32 -20.53
CA ASN A 230 -3.23 -12.63 -19.90
C ASN A 230 -1.85 -13.21 -20.20
N ALA A 231 -1.36 -14.10 -19.31
CA ALA A 231 -0.11 -14.82 -19.53
C ALA A 231 -0.21 -15.74 -20.73
N THR A 232 0.81 -15.68 -21.61
CA THR A 232 0.96 -16.61 -22.73
C THR A 232 1.73 -17.86 -22.30
N ALA A 233 1.91 -18.81 -23.24
CA ALA A 233 2.72 -19.99 -23.01
C ALA A 233 4.23 -19.72 -23.09
N THR A 234 4.67 -18.58 -23.61
CA THR A 234 6.06 -18.17 -23.67
C THR A 234 6.50 -17.72 -22.29
N THR A 235 7.44 -18.44 -21.70
CA THR A 235 7.91 -18.16 -20.34
C THR A 235 9.43 -18.15 -20.26
N TYR A 236 9.93 -17.30 -19.36
CA TYR A 236 11.35 -17.12 -19.09
C TYR A 236 11.61 -17.27 -17.60
N SER A 237 12.70 -17.93 -17.23
CA SER A 237 13.02 -18.16 -15.82
C SER A 237 14.38 -17.56 -15.48
N VAL A 238 14.43 -16.84 -14.37
CA VAL A 238 15.67 -16.22 -13.85
C VAL A 238 15.70 -16.33 -12.32
N PRO A 239 16.87 -16.55 -11.70
CA PRO A 239 16.98 -16.58 -10.25
C PRO A 239 16.77 -15.19 -9.64
N VAL A 240 16.14 -15.12 -8.47
CA VAL A 240 16.03 -13.92 -7.64
C VAL A 240 17.39 -13.68 -6.97
N ALA A 241 18.13 -12.68 -7.42
CA ALA A 241 19.44 -12.31 -6.88
C ALA A 241 19.35 -11.45 -5.63
N GLY A 242 18.26 -10.69 -5.47
CA GLY A 242 18.03 -9.82 -4.33
C GLY A 242 16.58 -9.37 -4.21
N ILE A 243 16.22 -8.92 -3.02
CA ILE A 243 14.89 -8.35 -2.74
C ILE A 243 15.09 -6.97 -2.14
N ILE A 244 14.43 -5.96 -2.72
CA ILE A 244 14.59 -4.56 -2.34
C ILE A 244 13.31 -3.97 -1.78
N GLU A 245 13.48 -2.99 -0.90
CA GLU A 245 12.41 -2.14 -0.40
C GLU A 245 11.81 -1.33 -1.54
N ASN A 246 10.48 -1.44 -1.71
CA ASN A 246 9.73 -0.61 -2.63
C ASN A 246 8.24 -0.66 -2.27
N TYR A 247 7.56 0.49 -2.32
CA TYR A 247 6.16 0.60 -1.91
C TYR A 247 5.20 0.75 -3.08
N ILE A 248 5.67 1.31 -4.20
CA ILE A 248 4.84 1.66 -5.35
C ILE A 248 5.31 0.87 -6.57
N GLY A 249 4.41 0.08 -7.14
CA GLY A 249 4.69 -0.78 -8.27
C GLY A 249 5.33 -2.12 -7.89
N ASP A 250 5.28 -3.05 -8.80
CA ASP A 250 5.90 -4.36 -8.73
C ASP A 250 6.96 -4.43 -9.84
N TYR A 251 8.25 -4.41 -9.45
CA TYR A 251 9.37 -4.32 -10.39
C TYR A 251 10.32 -5.50 -10.24
N ALA A 252 10.96 -5.83 -11.37
CA ALA A 252 12.11 -6.72 -11.44
C ALA A 252 13.23 -6.02 -12.21
N PHE A 253 14.35 -5.79 -11.55
CA PHE A 253 15.51 -5.14 -12.13
C PHE A 253 16.56 -6.17 -12.51
N MET A 254 17.20 -5.98 -13.66
CA MET A 254 18.30 -6.85 -14.09
C MET A 254 19.31 -6.04 -14.92
N THR A 255 20.54 -6.55 -15.00
CA THR A 255 21.52 -5.94 -15.89
C THR A 255 21.16 -6.22 -17.36
N PRO A 256 21.66 -5.40 -18.31
CA PRO A 256 21.45 -5.68 -19.74
C PRO A 256 21.89 -7.10 -20.13
N GLU A 257 23.02 -7.58 -19.61
CA GLU A 257 23.54 -8.90 -19.87
C GLU A 257 22.62 -10.01 -19.33
N THR A 258 21.98 -9.78 -18.18
CA THR A 258 21.00 -10.71 -17.62
C THR A 258 19.71 -10.69 -18.43
N TYR A 259 19.29 -9.52 -18.90
CA TYR A 259 18.12 -9.35 -19.76
C TYR A 259 18.30 -10.10 -21.07
N GLU A 260 19.38 -9.84 -21.81
CA GLU A 260 19.68 -10.51 -23.08
C GLU A 260 19.79 -12.04 -22.94
N ARG A 261 20.46 -12.50 -21.88
CA ARG A 261 20.59 -13.93 -21.59
C ARG A 261 19.23 -14.57 -21.28
N THR A 262 18.33 -13.84 -20.64
CA THR A 262 17.02 -14.37 -20.21
C THR A 262 16.02 -14.38 -21.36
N PHE A 263 15.92 -13.28 -22.12
CA PHE A 263 14.91 -13.11 -23.16
C PHE A 263 15.42 -13.42 -24.57
N GLY A 264 16.73 -13.46 -24.77
CA GLY A 264 17.34 -13.73 -26.07
C GLY A 264 17.29 -12.57 -27.05
N GLU A 265 16.91 -11.39 -26.55
CA GLU A 265 16.78 -10.16 -27.33
C GLU A 265 17.67 -9.08 -26.71
N GLU A 266 18.23 -8.21 -27.58
CA GLU A 266 18.97 -7.05 -27.11
C GLU A 266 18.06 -6.09 -26.34
N ALA A 267 18.56 -5.50 -25.27
CA ALA A 267 17.80 -4.59 -24.43
C ALA A 267 17.43 -3.32 -25.22
N ASP A 268 16.13 -3.13 -25.48
CA ASP A 268 15.60 -1.93 -26.15
C ASP A 268 15.52 -0.78 -25.13
N THR A 269 16.32 0.26 -25.32
CA THR A 269 16.50 1.35 -24.35
C THR A 269 15.60 2.55 -24.65
N LEU A 270 14.30 2.33 -24.81
CA LEU A 270 13.32 3.37 -25.17
C LEU A 270 12.89 4.25 -24.00
N THR A 271 13.14 3.83 -22.75
CA THR A 271 12.77 4.60 -21.57
C THR A 271 13.99 5.29 -20.95
N VAL A 272 13.85 6.55 -20.59
CA VAL A 272 14.88 7.33 -19.89
C VAL A 272 14.37 7.71 -18.51
N TYR A 273 15.08 7.31 -17.49
CA TYR A 273 14.91 7.77 -16.13
C TYR A 273 15.85 8.94 -15.90
N ALA A 274 15.36 10.08 -15.44
CA ALA A 274 16.18 11.25 -15.23
C ALA A 274 15.81 12.01 -13.95
N ARG A 275 16.83 12.64 -13.39
CA ARG A 275 16.69 13.67 -12.38
C ARG A 275 16.85 15.02 -13.07
N ALA A 276 15.74 15.72 -13.28
CA ALA A 276 15.75 17.06 -13.83
C ALA A 276 15.99 18.10 -12.72
N THR A 277 16.41 19.29 -13.14
CA THR A 277 16.54 20.46 -12.27
C THR A 277 15.30 20.69 -11.42
N THR A 278 15.46 21.29 -10.24
CA THR A 278 14.35 21.63 -9.34
C THR A 278 13.58 22.86 -9.76
N ASP A 279 14.08 23.64 -10.73
CA ASP A 279 13.38 24.79 -11.28
C ASP A 279 12.18 24.35 -12.13
N GLU A 280 10.99 24.79 -11.74
CA GLU A 280 9.74 24.38 -12.38
C GLU A 280 9.60 24.94 -13.80
N GLY A 281 10.15 26.15 -14.06
CA GLY A 281 10.12 26.76 -15.38
C GLY A 281 11.02 26.03 -16.38
N GLU A 282 12.22 25.62 -15.96
CA GLU A 282 13.15 24.83 -16.77
C GLU A 282 12.59 23.44 -17.08
N ARG A 283 11.99 22.77 -16.08
CA ARG A 283 11.33 21.48 -16.29
C ARG A 283 10.17 21.55 -17.27
N GLN A 284 9.37 22.62 -17.19
CA GLN A 284 8.27 22.81 -18.13
C GLN A 284 8.80 23.06 -19.56
N ALA A 285 9.82 23.88 -19.72
CA ALA A 285 10.46 24.12 -21.01
C ALA A 285 11.06 22.84 -21.63
N LEU A 286 11.73 22.01 -20.80
CA LEU A 286 12.25 20.72 -21.22
C LEU A 286 11.11 19.77 -21.65
N SER A 287 10.03 19.70 -20.85
CA SER A 287 8.86 18.87 -21.19
C SER A 287 8.18 19.29 -22.49
N GLU A 288 8.08 20.60 -22.77
CA GLU A 288 7.53 21.12 -24.02
C GLU A 288 8.45 20.80 -25.20
N ALA A 289 9.77 20.95 -25.03
CA ALA A 289 10.75 20.60 -26.05
C ALA A 289 10.70 19.11 -26.43
N LEU A 290 10.71 18.22 -25.42
CA LEU A 290 10.63 16.77 -25.62
C LEU A 290 9.31 16.28 -26.23
N ARG A 291 8.22 16.99 -26.02
CA ARG A 291 6.93 16.66 -26.65
C ARG A 291 6.82 17.16 -28.09
N ALA A 292 7.65 18.08 -28.47
CA ALA A 292 7.67 18.67 -29.82
C ALA A 292 8.56 17.88 -30.79
N THR A 293 9.45 17.06 -30.28
CA THR A 293 10.26 16.05 -31.00
C THR A 293 9.53 14.72 -31.02
#